data_3e79036c3ca781bb5dedc1b33f898d8e
#
_entry.id   3e79036c3ca781bb5dedc1b33f898d8e
#
_cell.length_a   1.000
_cell.length_b   1.000
_cell.length_c   1.000
_cell.angle_alpha   90.00
_cell.angle_beta   90.00
_cell.angle_gamma   90.00
#
_symmetry.space_group_name_H-M   'P 1'
#
loop_
_entity.id
_entity.type
_entity.pdbx_description
1 polymer ?
#
loop_
_entity_poly.entity_id
_entity_poly.type
_entity_poly.pdbx_seq_one_letter_code
_entity_poly.pdbx_strand_id
1 'polypeptide(L)'
;MRRLKINVRESLRASFKDGVFASLMTGVTDHYVIPFALLLGATVQQVGLVSAFPKLLSSVSQLYAVDAVQRIGGRLKFLTRAVSTQAAMLLAIAFLAWIEFPFRVEFLLLLLVFFSISGAMTGPAWGSLMTEYIPKGKRGSYFGWRNRMLGMVNVSSMTAAGLALYWTKELSHVTGFFLIFLVAASCRFVSAGYLAQMSDVPQRRDPASDFTFFDFLAQFKESNFVKFVAYVAGLTFATHLAAPFFVVFMLRDLQFSYLTYMVIQAASIVAGLFALPWWGRHADLVGNVRVLRLSGFLVALTPLFWLLSQNVFYLILVQMLAGFSSSGLTLCGSNFIYDAVTPQKRVRCISYFNVINGTALFFGASLGGFLASRLPPLHGYPILTLFALSALCRLVFYFTLFHRFQEVRHSKEVSIQELFFSVV
;
A
#
# COMPACT_ATOMS: atom_id res chain seq x y z
N MET A 1 18.30 31.23 24.56
CA MET A 1 17.49 30.35 23.70
C MET A 1 17.21 31.05 22.37
N ARG A 2 17.91 30.69 21.25
CA ARG A 2 17.61 31.21 19.92
C ARG A 2 16.24 30.67 19.51
N ARG A 3 15.23 31.53 19.35
CA ARG A 3 13.98 31.19 18.66
C ARG A 3 14.38 30.81 17.20
N LEU A 4 14.43 29.52 16.89
CA LEU A 4 14.52 29.05 15.52
C LEU A 4 13.34 29.67 14.76
N LYS A 5 13.62 30.59 13.82
CA LYS A 5 12.61 31.12 12.91
C LYS A 5 12.15 29.94 12.05
N ILE A 6 11.00 29.35 12.40
CA ILE A 6 10.39 28.26 11.62
C ILE A 6 9.93 28.88 10.31
N ASN A 7 10.64 28.58 9.23
CA ASN A 7 10.20 28.96 7.89
C ASN A 7 9.23 27.91 7.34
N VAL A 8 7.95 28.00 7.74
CA VAL A 8 6.90 27.05 7.35
C VAL A 8 6.78 26.92 5.84
N ARG A 9 6.92 28.02 5.09
CA ARG A 9 6.78 28.01 3.62
C ARG A 9 7.91 27.21 2.96
N GLU A 10 9.14 27.36 3.41
CA GLU A 10 10.29 26.60 2.92
C GLU A 10 10.19 25.12 3.33
N SER A 11 9.78 24.84 4.57
CA SER A 11 9.56 23.48 5.05
C SER A 11 8.48 22.74 4.23
N LEU A 12 7.37 23.41 3.88
CA LEU A 12 6.32 22.83 3.02
C LEU A 12 6.80 22.60 1.59
N ARG A 13 7.62 23.50 1.03
CA ARG A 13 8.24 23.29 -0.28
C ARG A 13 9.23 22.13 -0.27
N ALA A 14 10.06 22.01 0.76
CA ALA A 14 10.98 20.90 0.94
C ALA A 14 10.22 19.59 1.11
N SER A 15 9.15 19.55 1.91
CA SER A 15 8.29 18.38 2.07
C SER A 15 7.57 17.96 0.78
N PHE A 16 7.21 18.89 -0.10
CA PHE A 16 6.63 18.55 -1.40
C PHE A 16 7.70 17.92 -2.31
N LYS A 17 8.90 18.52 -2.40
CA LYS A 17 10.02 17.97 -3.17
C LYS A 17 10.45 16.59 -2.66
N ASP A 18 10.57 16.44 -1.33
CA ASP A 18 10.77 15.12 -0.71
C ASP A 18 9.72 14.11 -1.20
N GLY A 19 8.43 14.49 -1.16
CA GLY A 19 7.34 13.65 -1.63
C GLY A 19 7.45 13.27 -3.10
N VAL A 20 7.88 14.18 -3.99
CA VAL A 20 8.09 13.91 -5.41
C VAL A 20 9.17 12.82 -5.59
N PHE A 21 10.34 12.99 -4.96
CA PHE A 21 11.42 12.00 -5.07
C PHE A 21 11.09 10.68 -4.37
N ALA A 22 10.35 10.72 -3.26
CA ALA A 22 9.80 9.51 -2.64
C ALA A 22 8.82 8.79 -3.57
N SER A 23 7.97 9.51 -4.31
CA SER A 23 7.02 8.92 -5.26
C SER A 23 7.70 8.34 -6.49
N LEU A 24 8.79 8.95 -6.97
CA LEU A 24 9.64 8.36 -8.01
C LEU A 24 10.21 7.01 -7.56
N MET A 25 10.68 6.92 -6.33
CA MET A 25 11.18 5.67 -5.75
C MET A 25 10.07 4.63 -5.60
N THR A 26 8.90 5.01 -5.04
CA THR A 26 7.80 4.05 -4.82
C THR A 26 7.20 3.53 -6.11
N GLY A 27 7.16 4.32 -7.20
CA GLY A 27 6.74 3.87 -8.52
C GLY A 27 7.59 2.70 -9.06
N VAL A 28 8.87 2.65 -8.70
CA VAL A 28 9.74 1.51 -9.01
C VAL A 28 9.51 0.37 -8.01
N THR A 29 9.61 0.64 -6.70
CA THR A 29 9.66 -0.43 -5.68
C THR A 29 8.35 -1.17 -5.54
N ASP A 30 7.21 -0.49 -5.62
CA ASP A 30 5.90 -1.12 -5.42
C ASP A 30 5.52 -2.08 -6.55
N HIS A 31 6.09 -1.89 -7.74
CA HIS A 31 5.70 -2.64 -8.95
C HIS A 31 6.78 -3.58 -9.48
N TYR A 32 8.05 -3.32 -9.21
CA TYR A 32 9.16 -4.08 -9.84
C TYR A 32 9.96 -4.95 -8.87
N VAL A 33 9.69 -4.91 -7.56
CA VAL A 33 10.33 -5.81 -6.58
C VAL A 33 9.99 -7.28 -6.84
N ILE A 34 8.71 -7.62 -7.11
CA ILE A 34 8.32 -9.00 -7.42
C ILE A 34 8.89 -9.44 -8.79
N PRO A 35 8.76 -8.66 -9.88
CA PRO A 35 9.46 -8.95 -11.13
C PRO A 35 10.97 -9.18 -10.96
N PHE A 36 11.63 -8.39 -10.12
CA PHE A 36 13.04 -8.56 -9.81
C PHE A 36 13.33 -9.88 -9.04
N ALA A 37 12.51 -10.19 -8.03
CA ALA A 37 12.63 -11.47 -7.34
C ALA A 37 12.49 -12.66 -8.29
N LEU A 38 11.57 -12.60 -9.26
CA LEU A 38 11.42 -13.63 -10.31
C LEU A 38 12.66 -13.71 -11.20
N LEU A 39 13.27 -12.58 -11.58
CA LEU A 39 14.54 -12.56 -12.32
C LEU A 39 15.67 -13.25 -11.52
N LEU A 40 15.71 -13.05 -10.20
CA LEU A 40 16.65 -13.72 -9.31
C LEU A 40 16.36 -15.22 -9.12
N GLY A 41 15.28 -15.76 -9.71
CA GLY A 41 14.89 -17.15 -9.62
C GLY A 41 14.03 -17.50 -8.40
N ALA A 42 13.31 -16.51 -7.84
CA ALA A 42 12.42 -16.74 -6.71
C ALA A 42 11.33 -17.77 -7.03
N THR A 43 11.15 -18.74 -6.15
CA THR A 43 10.02 -19.67 -6.18
C THR A 43 8.71 -18.94 -5.83
N VAL A 44 7.57 -19.54 -6.18
CA VAL A 44 6.25 -18.98 -5.84
C VAL A 44 6.08 -18.75 -4.33
N GLN A 45 6.62 -19.66 -3.52
CA GLN A 45 6.61 -19.52 -2.06
C GLN A 45 7.46 -18.32 -1.60
N GLN A 46 8.65 -18.16 -2.17
CA GLN A 46 9.51 -17.00 -1.87
C GLN A 46 8.88 -15.68 -2.31
N VAL A 47 8.16 -15.63 -3.45
CA VAL A 47 7.38 -14.45 -3.86
C VAL A 47 6.33 -14.07 -2.82
N GLY A 48 5.60 -15.05 -2.27
CA GLY A 48 4.66 -14.84 -1.17
C GLY A 48 5.34 -14.20 0.05
N LEU A 49 6.50 -14.72 0.45
CA LEU A 49 7.28 -14.18 1.58
C LEU A 49 7.84 -12.79 1.29
N VAL A 50 8.40 -12.55 0.11
CA VAL A 50 8.94 -11.24 -0.33
C VAL A 50 7.86 -10.17 -0.31
N SER A 51 6.63 -10.52 -0.69
CA SER A 51 5.49 -9.61 -0.66
C SER A 51 4.97 -9.32 0.76
N ALA A 52 5.01 -10.30 1.65
CA ALA A 52 4.26 -10.29 2.91
C ALA A 52 5.12 -10.02 4.14
N PHE A 53 6.28 -10.65 4.26
CA PHE A 53 7.10 -10.58 5.47
C PHE A 53 7.62 -9.17 5.78
N PRO A 54 8.11 -8.38 4.79
CA PRO A 54 8.46 -6.98 5.01
C PRO A 54 7.28 -6.12 5.49
N LYS A 55 6.07 -6.38 4.98
CA LYS A 55 4.86 -5.67 5.37
C LYS A 55 4.43 -5.97 6.81
N LEU A 56 4.52 -7.22 7.25
CA LEU A 56 4.25 -7.62 8.62
C LEU A 56 5.20 -6.90 9.60
N LEU A 57 6.50 -7.03 9.38
CA LEU A 57 7.50 -6.43 10.26
C LEU A 57 7.42 -4.90 10.26
N SER A 58 7.13 -4.29 9.12
CA SER A 58 6.94 -2.84 9.02
C SER A 58 5.71 -2.36 9.78
N SER A 59 4.59 -3.09 9.76
CA SER A 59 3.40 -2.72 10.52
C SER A 59 3.61 -2.82 12.03
N VAL A 60 4.31 -3.86 12.49
CA VAL A 60 4.70 -3.99 13.91
C VAL A 60 5.67 -2.89 14.33
N SER A 61 6.65 -2.55 13.48
CA SER A 61 7.66 -1.54 13.79
C SER A 61 7.07 -0.14 14.02
N GLN A 62 5.93 0.17 13.40
CA GLN A 62 5.23 1.46 13.59
C GLN A 62 4.84 1.70 15.05
N LEU A 63 4.59 0.65 15.84
CA LEU A 63 4.28 0.78 17.28
C LEU A 63 5.46 1.42 18.06
N TYR A 64 6.67 1.22 17.61
CA TYR A 64 7.90 1.73 18.23
C TYR A 64 8.41 3.04 17.62
N ALA A 65 7.69 3.62 16.66
CA ALA A 65 8.14 4.83 15.94
C ALA A 65 8.33 6.02 16.88
N VAL A 66 7.47 6.20 17.88
CA VAL A 66 7.58 7.30 18.86
C VAL A 66 8.83 7.16 19.72
N ASP A 67 9.10 5.96 20.21
CA ASP A 67 10.29 5.68 21.04
C ASP A 67 11.58 5.86 20.23
N ALA A 68 11.59 5.44 18.97
CA ALA A 68 12.71 5.63 18.06
C ALA A 68 13.02 7.11 17.81
N VAL A 69 11.98 7.94 17.60
CA VAL A 69 12.14 9.41 17.47
C VAL A 69 12.75 10.01 18.72
N GLN A 70 12.31 9.58 19.91
CA GLN A 70 12.83 10.10 21.19
C GLN A 70 14.30 9.70 21.39
N ARG A 71 14.65 8.44 21.14
CA ARG A 71 16.04 7.94 21.30
C ARG A 71 17.02 8.63 20.34
N ILE A 72 16.58 8.97 19.13
CA ILE A 72 17.42 9.64 18.11
C ILE A 72 17.51 11.16 18.37
N GLY A 73 16.62 11.72 19.20
CA GLY A 73 16.68 13.11 19.63
C GLY A 73 16.07 14.12 18.65
N GLY A 74 15.01 13.75 17.93
CA GLY A 74 14.20 14.64 17.09
C GLY A 74 13.61 13.98 15.85
N ARG A 75 12.44 14.50 15.41
CA ARG A 75 11.70 13.95 14.29
C ARG A 75 12.48 14.05 12.98
N LEU A 76 13.09 15.18 12.66
CA LEU A 76 13.82 15.35 11.40
C LEU A 76 15.11 14.50 11.36
N LYS A 77 15.85 14.42 12.46
CA LYS A 77 17.01 13.54 12.54
C LYS A 77 16.62 12.07 12.32
N PHE A 78 15.52 11.65 12.93
CA PHE A 78 14.97 10.31 12.72
C PHE A 78 14.55 10.09 11.27
N LEU A 79 13.74 11.00 10.68
CA LEU A 79 13.27 10.93 9.30
C LEU A 79 14.44 10.85 8.30
N THR A 80 15.41 11.73 8.42
CA THR A 80 16.58 11.76 7.52
C THR A 80 17.36 10.45 7.61
N ARG A 81 17.62 9.92 8.82
CA ARG A 81 18.32 8.63 8.99
C ARG A 81 17.54 7.48 8.41
N ALA A 82 16.23 7.37 8.71
CA ALA A 82 15.37 6.30 8.21
C ALA A 82 15.28 6.30 6.68
N VAL A 83 15.16 7.49 6.07
CA VAL A 83 15.10 7.65 4.61
C VAL A 83 16.45 7.34 3.97
N SER A 84 17.57 7.75 4.59
CA SER A 84 18.92 7.38 4.12
C SER A 84 19.17 5.88 4.22
N THR A 85 18.67 5.22 5.27
CA THR A 85 18.72 3.74 5.38
C THR A 85 17.95 3.08 4.24
N GLN A 86 16.74 3.57 3.91
CA GLN A 86 16.00 3.08 2.74
C GLN A 86 16.79 3.22 1.44
N ALA A 87 17.42 4.37 1.23
CA ALA A 87 18.23 4.61 0.03
C ALA A 87 19.42 3.66 -0.05
N ALA A 88 20.10 3.41 1.09
CA ALA A 88 21.19 2.44 1.17
C ALA A 88 20.74 1.00 0.88
N MET A 89 19.55 0.59 1.39
CA MET A 89 18.98 -0.73 1.09
C MET A 89 18.64 -0.86 -0.41
N LEU A 90 18.09 0.18 -1.03
CA LEU A 90 17.81 0.17 -2.47
C LEU A 90 19.08 0.11 -3.31
N LEU A 91 20.14 0.80 -2.89
CA LEU A 91 21.45 0.71 -3.54
C LEU A 91 21.99 -0.72 -3.46
N ALA A 92 21.90 -1.36 -2.30
CA ALA A 92 22.28 -2.77 -2.14
C ALA A 92 21.41 -3.71 -3.02
N ILE A 93 20.09 -3.45 -3.13
CA ILE A 93 19.20 -4.19 -4.03
C ILE A 93 19.60 -3.99 -5.51
N ALA A 94 20.00 -2.79 -5.92
CA ALA A 94 20.50 -2.55 -7.26
C ALA A 94 21.72 -3.41 -7.58
N PHE A 95 22.75 -3.42 -6.71
CA PHE A 95 23.94 -4.22 -6.90
C PHE A 95 23.69 -5.73 -6.81
N LEU A 96 22.66 -6.16 -6.07
CA LEU A 96 22.27 -7.57 -6.00
C LEU A 96 21.92 -8.15 -7.39
N ALA A 97 21.54 -7.32 -8.35
CA ALA A 97 21.29 -7.74 -9.73
C ALA A 97 22.53 -8.38 -10.40
N TRP A 98 23.75 -7.94 -10.03
CA TRP A 98 25.02 -8.39 -10.61
C TRP A 98 25.71 -9.50 -9.83
N ILE A 99 25.30 -9.73 -8.58
CA ILE A 99 25.99 -10.69 -7.71
C ILE A 99 25.26 -12.03 -7.76
N GLU A 100 25.98 -13.08 -8.13
CA GLU A 100 25.46 -14.44 -8.15
C GLU A 100 25.94 -15.22 -6.92
N PHE A 101 24.99 -15.64 -6.09
CA PHE A 101 25.23 -16.54 -4.95
C PHE A 101 23.93 -17.30 -4.58
N PRO A 102 24.04 -18.44 -3.88
CA PRO A 102 22.91 -19.36 -3.67
C PRO A 102 21.69 -18.75 -2.95
N PHE A 103 21.89 -17.80 -2.03
CA PHE A 103 20.85 -17.23 -1.16
C PHE A 103 20.45 -15.80 -1.55
N ARG A 104 20.54 -15.43 -2.83
CA ARG A 104 20.26 -14.05 -3.29
C ARG A 104 18.82 -13.61 -3.07
N VAL A 105 17.82 -14.52 -3.09
CA VAL A 105 16.41 -14.20 -2.85
C VAL A 105 16.16 -13.95 -1.35
N GLU A 106 16.76 -14.74 -0.47
CA GLU A 106 16.70 -14.54 0.98
C GLU A 106 17.40 -13.24 1.40
N PHE A 107 18.50 -12.91 0.74
CA PHE A 107 19.20 -11.64 0.96
C PHE A 107 18.36 -10.44 0.46
N LEU A 108 17.69 -10.56 -0.68
CA LEU A 108 16.71 -9.58 -1.13
C LEU A 108 15.60 -9.41 -0.08
N LEU A 109 15.06 -10.50 0.46
CA LEU A 109 14.04 -10.45 1.51
C LEU A 109 14.54 -9.68 2.74
N LEU A 110 15.78 -9.93 3.18
CA LEU A 110 16.38 -9.21 4.31
C LEU A 110 16.50 -7.70 4.03
N LEU A 111 17.00 -7.32 2.85
CA LEU A 111 17.08 -5.91 2.43
C LEU A 111 15.72 -5.23 2.40
N LEU A 112 14.70 -5.93 1.87
CA LEU A 112 13.32 -5.43 1.81
C LEU A 112 12.68 -5.28 3.19
N VAL A 113 13.04 -6.14 4.16
CA VAL A 113 12.60 -5.99 5.56
C VAL A 113 13.13 -4.68 6.13
N PHE A 114 14.43 -4.42 6.04
CA PHE A 114 15.02 -3.17 6.56
C PHE A 114 14.51 -1.94 5.80
N PHE A 115 14.33 -2.03 4.49
CA PHE A 115 13.73 -0.99 3.66
C PHE A 115 12.31 -0.66 4.13
N SER A 116 11.47 -1.68 4.33
CA SER A 116 10.06 -1.52 4.70
C SER A 116 9.89 -1.02 6.13
N ILE A 117 10.67 -1.54 7.09
CA ILE A 117 10.68 -1.06 8.49
C ILE A 117 11.05 0.42 8.52
N SER A 118 12.17 0.79 7.89
CA SER A 118 12.63 2.16 7.86
C SER A 118 11.59 3.10 7.26
N GLY A 119 10.92 2.68 6.17
CA GLY A 119 9.85 3.45 5.53
C GLY A 119 8.60 3.60 6.38
N ALA A 120 8.11 2.51 6.96
CA ALA A 120 6.87 2.52 7.73
C ALA A 120 6.95 3.39 8.98
N MET A 121 8.10 3.42 9.64
CA MET A 121 8.33 4.26 10.83
C MET A 121 8.37 5.76 10.50
N THR A 122 8.62 6.16 9.24
CA THR A 122 8.62 7.58 8.86
C THR A 122 7.23 8.20 8.85
N GLY A 123 6.19 7.43 8.55
CA GLY A 123 4.82 7.93 8.40
C GLY A 123 4.28 8.68 9.63
N PRO A 124 4.29 8.10 10.83
CA PRO A 124 3.84 8.77 12.05
C PRO A 124 4.66 10.03 12.38
N ALA A 125 5.99 9.98 12.24
CA ALA A 125 6.88 11.11 12.54
C ALA A 125 6.65 12.28 11.56
N TRP A 126 6.56 11.99 10.25
CA TRP A 126 6.28 12.98 9.21
C TRP A 126 4.87 13.57 9.36
N GLY A 127 3.86 12.73 9.56
CA GLY A 127 2.48 13.17 9.75
C GLY A 127 2.32 14.10 10.94
N SER A 128 2.95 13.78 12.08
CA SER A 128 3.00 14.63 13.26
C SER A 128 3.62 16.00 12.95
N LEU A 129 4.73 16.04 12.22
CA LEU A 129 5.41 17.29 11.84
C LEU A 129 4.53 18.13 10.90
N MET A 130 3.91 17.52 9.91
CA MET A 130 3.04 18.22 8.94
C MET A 130 1.80 18.81 9.58
N THR A 131 1.26 18.19 10.64
CA THR A 131 0.10 18.73 11.36
C THR A 131 0.44 20.02 12.14
N GLU A 132 1.70 20.29 12.42
CA GLU A 132 2.13 21.54 13.05
C GLU A 132 2.34 22.66 12.02
N TYR A 133 2.78 22.31 10.80
CA TYR A 133 2.95 23.29 9.72
C TYR A 133 1.62 23.75 9.10
N ILE A 134 0.60 22.87 9.06
CA ILE A 134 -0.63 23.14 8.32
C ILE A 134 -1.80 23.36 9.28
N PRO A 135 -2.46 24.56 9.23
CA PRO A 135 -3.65 24.86 10.02
C PRO A 135 -4.76 23.83 9.78
N LYS A 136 -5.53 23.49 10.82
CA LYS A 136 -6.59 22.46 10.77
C LYS A 136 -7.54 22.61 9.57
N GLY A 137 -8.01 23.82 9.27
CA GLY A 137 -8.94 24.10 8.17
C GLY A 137 -8.35 23.97 6.75
N LYS A 138 -7.02 23.86 6.59
CA LYS A 138 -6.36 23.74 5.28
C LYS A 138 -5.73 22.37 5.03
N ARG A 139 -5.76 21.46 6.01
CA ARG A 139 -5.11 20.14 5.92
C ARG A 139 -5.71 19.29 4.80
N GLY A 140 -7.03 19.20 4.72
CA GLY A 140 -7.71 18.41 3.68
C GLY A 140 -7.34 18.86 2.27
N SER A 141 -7.42 20.15 2.00
CA SER A 141 -7.07 20.73 0.70
C SER A 141 -5.59 20.50 0.33
N TYR A 142 -4.67 20.73 1.29
CA TYR A 142 -3.24 20.52 1.06
C TYR A 142 -2.90 19.06 0.79
N PHE A 143 -3.36 18.12 1.64
CA PHE A 143 -3.06 16.72 1.47
C PHE A 143 -3.75 16.12 0.23
N GLY A 144 -4.97 16.56 -0.08
CA GLY A 144 -5.66 16.15 -1.30
C GLY A 144 -4.90 16.55 -2.56
N TRP A 145 -4.49 17.83 -2.65
CA TRP A 145 -3.65 18.32 -3.76
C TRP A 145 -2.31 17.58 -3.83
N ARG A 146 -1.60 17.47 -2.69
CA ARG A 146 -0.30 16.79 -2.61
C ARG A 146 -0.40 15.33 -3.05
N ASN A 147 -1.35 14.57 -2.53
CA ASN A 147 -1.51 13.16 -2.87
C ASN A 147 -1.85 12.96 -4.36
N ARG A 148 -2.64 13.86 -4.96
CA ARG A 148 -2.92 13.82 -6.39
C ARG A 148 -1.65 14.03 -7.22
N MET A 149 -0.83 15.04 -6.90
CA MET A 149 0.42 15.31 -7.60
C MET A 149 1.41 14.14 -7.45
N LEU A 150 1.57 13.64 -6.22
CA LEU A 150 2.47 12.52 -5.94
C LEU A 150 2.00 11.21 -6.59
N GLY A 151 0.70 10.99 -6.67
CA GLY A 151 0.12 9.86 -7.41
C GLY A 151 0.45 9.90 -8.91
N MET A 152 0.38 11.08 -9.54
CA MET A 152 0.80 11.23 -10.94
C MET A 152 2.29 10.94 -11.13
N VAL A 153 3.14 11.42 -10.22
CA VAL A 153 4.59 11.13 -10.24
C VAL A 153 4.86 9.63 -10.08
N ASN A 154 4.14 8.96 -9.19
CA ASN A 154 4.27 7.51 -8.98
C ASN A 154 3.95 6.73 -10.25
N VAL A 155 2.81 7.02 -10.92
CA VAL A 155 2.43 6.39 -12.19
C VAL A 155 3.46 6.67 -13.28
N SER A 156 3.93 7.91 -13.39
CA SER A 156 4.95 8.28 -14.38
C SER A 156 6.26 7.51 -14.15
N SER A 157 6.68 7.36 -12.88
CA SER A 157 7.87 6.60 -12.52
C SER A 157 7.74 5.11 -12.84
N MET A 158 6.59 4.51 -12.49
CA MET A 158 6.30 3.12 -12.83
C MET A 158 6.35 2.90 -14.34
N THR A 159 5.75 3.81 -15.12
CA THR A 159 5.74 3.74 -16.58
C THR A 159 7.16 3.89 -17.14
N ALA A 160 7.93 4.87 -16.66
CA ALA A 160 9.31 5.07 -17.09
C ALA A 160 10.20 3.86 -16.78
N ALA A 161 10.02 3.22 -15.62
CA ALA A 161 10.74 2.00 -15.27
C ALA A 161 10.38 0.83 -16.19
N GLY A 162 9.10 0.65 -16.54
CA GLY A 162 8.66 -0.37 -17.50
C GLY A 162 9.23 -0.16 -18.90
N LEU A 163 9.25 1.08 -19.36
CA LEU A 163 9.87 1.45 -20.64
C LEU A 163 11.40 1.22 -20.61
N ALA A 164 12.06 1.57 -19.51
CA ALA A 164 13.49 1.30 -19.34
C ALA A 164 13.80 -0.19 -19.43
N LEU A 165 13.03 -1.03 -18.76
CA LEU A 165 13.17 -2.49 -18.84
C LEU A 165 12.88 -3.03 -20.26
N TYR A 166 11.93 -2.44 -20.97
CA TYR A 166 11.64 -2.80 -22.35
C TYR A 166 12.81 -2.47 -23.29
N TRP A 167 13.40 -1.27 -23.19
CA TRP A 167 14.53 -0.87 -24.04
C TRP A 167 15.84 -1.57 -23.68
N THR A 168 16.03 -1.94 -22.42
CA THR A 168 17.24 -2.65 -21.97
C THR A 168 17.19 -4.17 -22.19
N LYS A 169 16.05 -4.72 -22.66
CA LYS A 169 15.90 -6.16 -22.89
C LYS A 169 16.96 -6.76 -23.82
N GLU A 170 17.36 -5.98 -24.87
CA GLU A 170 18.36 -6.38 -25.86
C GLU A 170 19.79 -6.42 -25.25
N LEU A 171 20.06 -5.59 -24.23
CA LEU A 171 21.34 -5.56 -23.52
C LEU A 171 21.39 -6.66 -22.47
N SER A 172 20.55 -6.58 -21.48
CA SER A 172 20.34 -7.55 -20.40
C SER A 172 19.22 -7.10 -19.49
N HIS A 173 18.36 -8.03 -19.07
CA HIS A 173 17.37 -7.75 -18.02
C HIS A 173 18.02 -7.35 -16.69
N VAL A 174 19.17 -7.94 -16.36
CA VAL A 174 19.95 -7.61 -15.15
C VAL A 174 20.35 -6.13 -15.14
N THR A 175 20.88 -5.62 -16.27
CA THR A 175 21.24 -4.20 -16.42
C THR A 175 20.02 -3.29 -16.28
N GLY A 176 18.87 -3.67 -16.83
CA GLY A 176 17.63 -2.92 -16.69
C GLY A 176 17.19 -2.77 -15.24
N PHE A 177 17.16 -3.86 -14.48
CA PHE A 177 16.81 -3.83 -13.06
C PHE A 177 17.84 -3.06 -12.23
N PHE A 178 19.14 -3.22 -12.49
CA PHE A 178 20.18 -2.41 -11.85
C PHE A 178 19.91 -0.92 -12.02
N LEU A 179 19.64 -0.47 -13.25
CA LEU A 179 19.41 0.96 -13.55
C LEU A 179 18.16 1.50 -12.84
N ILE A 180 17.02 0.80 -12.88
CA ILE A 180 15.80 1.32 -12.25
C ILE A 180 15.93 1.38 -10.73
N PHE A 181 16.58 0.41 -10.07
CA PHE A 181 16.82 0.47 -8.63
C PHE A 181 17.91 1.47 -8.24
N LEU A 182 18.92 1.69 -9.08
CA LEU A 182 19.93 2.74 -8.87
C LEU A 182 19.29 4.13 -8.92
N VAL A 183 18.41 4.38 -9.90
CA VAL A 183 17.63 5.62 -9.99
C VAL A 183 16.72 5.78 -8.79
N ALA A 184 16.03 4.73 -8.36
CA ALA A 184 15.17 4.74 -7.17
C ALA A 184 15.98 5.06 -5.89
N ALA A 185 17.17 4.48 -5.72
CA ALA A 185 18.07 4.77 -4.61
C ALA A 185 18.54 6.24 -4.63
N SER A 186 18.95 6.73 -5.80
CA SER A 186 19.37 8.13 -5.99
C SER A 186 18.23 9.10 -5.65
N CYS A 187 17.02 8.85 -6.15
CA CYS A 187 15.83 9.63 -5.80
C CYS A 187 15.60 9.63 -4.28
N ARG A 188 15.79 8.48 -3.61
CA ARG A 188 15.58 8.39 -2.17
C ARG A 188 16.66 9.14 -1.38
N PHE A 189 17.91 9.18 -1.84
CA PHE A 189 18.95 10.02 -1.25
C PHE A 189 18.66 11.52 -1.41
N VAL A 190 18.17 11.93 -2.59
CA VAL A 190 17.74 13.33 -2.83
C VAL A 190 16.55 13.68 -1.92
N SER A 191 15.59 12.78 -1.73
CA SER A 191 14.47 12.92 -0.79
C SER A 191 14.98 13.15 0.65
N ALA A 192 15.98 12.40 1.12
CA ALA A 192 16.61 12.61 2.44
C ALA A 192 17.22 14.02 2.56
N GLY A 193 17.85 14.51 1.49
CA GLY A 193 18.42 15.87 1.44
C GLY A 193 17.35 16.96 1.60
N TYR A 194 16.18 16.82 0.99
CA TYR A 194 15.07 17.75 1.18
C TYR A 194 14.45 17.67 2.57
N LEU A 195 14.33 16.48 3.16
CA LEU A 195 13.88 16.34 4.56
C LEU A 195 14.83 17.06 5.52
N ALA A 196 16.14 16.99 5.30
CA ALA A 196 17.13 17.66 6.14
C ALA A 196 17.02 19.21 6.09
N GLN A 197 16.41 19.78 5.04
CA GLN A 197 16.17 21.23 4.89
C GLN A 197 14.94 21.73 5.64
N MET A 198 14.10 20.84 6.18
CA MET A 198 12.91 21.23 6.94
C MET A 198 13.30 21.73 8.33
N SER A 199 12.42 22.53 8.96
CA SER A 199 12.61 23.04 10.32
C SER A 199 11.96 22.09 11.33
N ASP A 200 12.69 21.61 12.34
CA ASP A 200 12.08 20.78 13.40
C ASP A 200 11.26 21.66 14.36
N VAL A 201 10.12 21.13 14.79
CA VAL A 201 9.25 21.76 15.77
C VAL A 201 9.19 20.87 17.01
N PRO A 202 9.56 21.37 18.22
CA PRO A 202 9.52 20.56 19.43
C PRO A 202 8.12 19.97 19.68
N GLN A 203 8.04 18.68 19.89
CA GLN A 203 6.78 17.99 20.14
C GLN A 203 6.30 18.25 21.58
N ARG A 204 5.06 18.71 21.75
CA ARG A 204 4.40 18.70 23.07
C ARG A 204 3.90 17.27 23.36
N ARG A 205 4.33 16.71 24.49
CA ARG A 205 3.79 15.44 25.00
C ARG A 205 2.34 15.65 25.44
N ASP A 206 1.47 14.75 24.98
CA ASP A 206 0.14 14.56 25.55
C ASP A 206 0.10 13.18 26.23
N PRO A 207 0.12 13.10 27.57
CA PRO A 207 0.21 11.81 28.29
C PRO A 207 -1.08 10.98 28.28
N ALA A 208 -2.16 11.51 27.74
CA ALA A 208 -3.51 11.03 28.00
C ALA A 208 -4.06 10.03 27.00
N SER A 209 -3.45 8.85 26.82
CA SER A 209 -4.19 7.73 26.21
C SER A 209 -3.51 6.37 26.37
N ASP A 210 -3.37 5.87 27.61
CA ASP A 210 -2.85 4.51 27.84
C ASP A 210 -3.96 3.47 27.63
N PHE A 211 -4.07 2.97 26.41
CA PHE A 211 -5.00 1.96 25.96
C PHE A 211 -4.19 0.89 25.23
N THR A 212 -4.22 -0.36 25.75
CA THR A 212 -3.40 -1.44 25.21
C THR A 212 -4.02 -2.12 24.00
N PHE A 213 -3.21 -2.86 23.24
CA PHE A 213 -3.69 -3.66 22.11
C PHE A 213 -4.67 -4.74 22.54
N PHE A 214 -4.47 -5.34 23.72
CA PHE A 214 -5.36 -6.37 24.26
C PHE A 214 -6.72 -5.79 24.69
N ASP A 215 -6.74 -4.59 25.28
CA ASP A 215 -7.98 -3.86 25.59
C ASP A 215 -8.79 -3.55 24.32
N PHE A 216 -8.08 -3.26 23.23
CA PHE A 216 -8.70 -3.07 21.91
C PHE A 216 -9.37 -4.36 21.41
N LEU A 217 -8.68 -5.49 21.48
CA LEU A 217 -9.23 -6.78 21.05
C LEU A 217 -10.40 -7.26 21.93
N ALA A 218 -10.35 -7.00 23.24
CA ALA A 218 -11.41 -7.38 24.15
C ALA A 218 -12.76 -6.70 23.85
N GLN A 219 -12.74 -5.52 23.22
CA GLN A 219 -13.94 -4.78 22.83
C GLN A 219 -14.59 -5.28 21.53
N PHE A 220 -14.18 -6.44 20.99
CA PHE A 220 -14.64 -6.96 19.67
C PHE A 220 -16.17 -7.11 19.59
N LYS A 221 -16.84 -7.53 20.65
CA LYS A 221 -18.30 -7.74 20.63
C LYS A 221 -19.09 -6.43 20.61
N GLU A 222 -18.57 -5.37 21.18
CA GLU A 222 -19.30 -4.12 21.42
C GLU A 222 -18.92 -3.01 20.44
N SER A 223 -17.64 -2.93 20.03
CA SER A 223 -17.13 -1.84 19.21
C SER A 223 -17.45 -2.03 17.73
N ASN A 224 -18.19 -1.06 17.16
CA ASN A 224 -18.46 -0.95 15.73
C ASN A 224 -17.15 -0.86 14.90
N PHE A 225 -16.14 -0.16 15.45
CA PHE A 225 -14.83 -0.03 14.82
C PHE A 225 -14.09 -1.39 14.75
N VAL A 226 -14.12 -2.19 15.80
CA VAL A 226 -13.44 -3.49 15.82
C VAL A 226 -14.10 -4.48 14.85
N LYS A 227 -15.44 -4.44 14.70
CA LYS A 227 -16.17 -5.23 13.68
C LYS A 227 -15.76 -4.83 12.26
N PHE A 228 -15.59 -3.54 12.01
CA PHE A 228 -15.05 -3.03 10.74
C PHE A 228 -13.60 -3.51 10.51
N VAL A 229 -12.74 -3.46 11.52
CA VAL A 229 -11.35 -3.96 11.43
C VAL A 229 -11.33 -5.44 11.06
N ALA A 230 -12.19 -6.26 11.65
CA ALA A 230 -12.30 -7.67 11.31
C ALA A 230 -12.75 -7.92 9.86
N TYR A 231 -13.70 -7.11 9.36
CA TYR A 231 -14.13 -7.17 7.97
C TYR A 231 -12.97 -6.84 7.01
N VAL A 232 -12.26 -5.75 7.26
CA VAL A 232 -11.13 -5.35 6.40
C VAL A 232 -9.99 -6.36 6.49
N ALA A 233 -9.69 -6.88 7.68
CA ALA A 233 -8.65 -7.90 7.87
C ALA A 233 -8.98 -9.21 7.15
N GLY A 234 -10.22 -9.68 7.22
CA GLY A 234 -10.68 -10.86 6.49
C GLY A 234 -10.56 -10.69 4.96
N LEU A 235 -11.01 -9.53 4.44
CA LEU A 235 -10.84 -9.20 3.02
C LEU A 235 -9.36 -9.06 2.64
N THR A 236 -8.53 -8.47 3.49
CA THR A 236 -7.08 -8.33 3.28
C THR A 236 -6.41 -9.70 3.20
N PHE A 237 -6.70 -10.60 4.13
CA PHE A 237 -6.23 -11.98 4.11
C PHE A 237 -6.59 -12.66 2.79
N ALA A 238 -7.89 -12.68 2.45
CA ALA A 238 -8.38 -13.34 1.24
C ALA A 238 -7.84 -12.70 -0.05
N THR A 239 -7.64 -11.37 -0.04
CA THR A 239 -7.05 -10.65 -1.17
C THR A 239 -5.60 -11.04 -1.38
N HIS A 240 -4.80 -11.08 -0.32
CA HIS A 240 -3.38 -11.38 -0.41
C HIS A 240 -3.08 -12.87 -0.62
N LEU A 241 -4.08 -13.75 -0.46
CA LEU A 241 -3.99 -15.13 -0.91
C LEU A 241 -3.62 -15.22 -2.41
N ALA A 242 -4.09 -14.27 -3.23
CA ALA A 242 -3.85 -14.24 -4.67
C ALA A 242 -3.00 -13.04 -5.14
N ALA A 243 -3.01 -11.90 -4.45
CA ALA A 243 -2.48 -10.63 -4.95
C ALA A 243 -1.02 -10.69 -5.46
N PRO A 244 -0.05 -11.28 -4.76
CA PRO A 244 1.33 -11.37 -5.25
C PRO A 244 1.47 -12.24 -6.52
N PHE A 245 0.54 -13.17 -6.73
CA PHE A 245 0.64 -14.20 -7.76
C PHE A 245 0.03 -13.76 -9.10
N PHE A 246 -0.70 -12.63 -9.16
CA PHE A 246 -1.07 -12.02 -10.44
C PHE A 246 0.16 -11.63 -11.27
N VAL A 247 1.19 -11.11 -10.62
CA VAL A 247 2.47 -10.77 -11.27
C VAL A 247 3.17 -12.03 -11.76
N VAL A 248 3.21 -13.07 -10.93
CA VAL A 248 3.81 -14.38 -11.29
C VAL A 248 3.07 -14.97 -12.49
N PHE A 249 1.74 -14.94 -12.48
CA PHE A 249 0.92 -15.45 -13.59
C PHE A 249 1.21 -14.72 -14.89
N MET A 250 1.25 -13.38 -14.86
CA MET A 250 1.52 -12.58 -16.07
C MET A 250 2.92 -12.78 -16.62
N LEU A 251 3.96 -12.75 -15.77
CA LEU A 251 5.35 -12.75 -16.23
C LEU A 251 5.90 -14.17 -16.45
N ARG A 252 5.54 -15.14 -15.59
CA ARG A 252 6.05 -16.50 -15.66
C ARG A 252 5.17 -17.42 -16.49
N ASP A 253 3.85 -17.42 -16.21
CA ASP A 253 2.95 -18.41 -16.81
C ASP A 253 2.42 -17.95 -18.18
N LEU A 254 2.06 -16.66 -18.32
CA LEU A 254 1.63 -16.08 -19.60
C LEU A 254 2.79 -15.50 -20.44
N GLN A 255 4.00 -15.44 -19.89
CA GLN A 255 5.21 -14.92 -20.57
C GLN A 255 5.02 -13.50 -21.15
N PHE A 256 4.22 -12.66 -20.46
CA PHE A 256 4.04 -11.27 -20.88
C PHE A 256 5.33 -10.47 -20.74
N SER A 257 5.54 -9.54 -21.67
CA SER A 257 6.64 -8.59 -21.56
C SER A 257 6.46 -7.67 -20.36
N TYR A 258 7.54 -7.09 -19.84
CA TYR A 258 7.47 -6.07 -18.79
C TYR A 258 6.64 -4.85 -19.21
N LEU A 259 6.60 -4.53 -20.52
CA LEU A 259 5.74 -3.48 -21.05
C LEU A 259 4.25 -3.84 -20.93
N THR A 260 3.86 -5.05 -21.34
CA THR A 260 2.48 -5.55 -21.22
C THR A 260 2.05 -5.58 -19.75
N TYR A 261 2.89 -6.10 -18.87
CA TYR A 261 2.67 -6.07 -17.42
C TYR A 261 2.45 -4.66 -16.91
N MET A 262 3.31 -3.71 -17.29
CA MET A 262 3.21 -2.30 -16.90
C MET A 262 1.89 -1.67 -17.35
N VAL A 263 1.47 -1.91 -18.60
CA VAL A 263 0.21 -1.37 -19.15
C VAL A 263 -0.99 -1.88 -18.35
N ILE A 264 -1.03 -3.19 -18.06
CA ILE A 264 -2.09 -3.81 -17.27
C ILE A 264 -2.14 -3.24 -15.86
N GLN A 265 -0.99 -3.05 -15.19
CA GLN A 265 -0.92 -2.46 -13.86
C GLN A 265 -1.28 -0.98 -13.85
N ALA A 266 -0.81 -0.21 -14.84
CA ALA A 266 -1.16 1.21 -15.00
C ALA A 266 -2.67 1.42 -15.15
N ALA A 267 -3.36 0.54 -15.87
CA ALA A 267 -4.81 0.61 -16.05
C ALA A 267 -5.55 0.57 -14.71
N SER A 268 -5.12 -0.27 -13.77
CA SER A 268 -5.70 -0.33 -12.42
C SER A 268 -5.51 0.99 -11.66
N ILE A 269 -4.29 1.52 -11.66
CA ILE A 269 -3.97 2.74 -10.92
C ILE A 269 -4.73 3.93 -11.50
N VAL A 270 -4.71 4.08 -12.81
CA VAL A 270 -5.40 5.17 -13.52
C VAL A 270 -6.91 5.12 -13.26
N ALA A 271 -7.54 3.93 -13.41
CA ALA A 271 -8.95 3.76 -13.12
C ALA A 271 -9.27 4.11 -11.65
N GLY A 272 -8.42 3.71 -10.70
CA GLY A 272 -8.57 4.07 -9.29
C GLY A 272 -8.50 5.57 -9.05
N LEU A 273 -7.57 6.28 -9.66
CA LEU A 273 -7.43 7.75 -9.53
C LEU A 273 -8.66 8.49 -10.06
N PHE A 274 -9.21 8.06 -11.19
CA PHE A 274 -10.43 8.65 -11.74
C PHE A 274 -11.68 8.29 -10.91
N ALA A 275 -11.70 7.14 -10.28
CA ALA A 275 -12.82 6.70 -9.45
C ALA A 275 -12.90 7.40 -8.09
N LEU A 276 -11.77 7.89 -7.53
CA LEU A 276 -11.73 8.50 -6.19
C LEU A 276 -12.72 9.65 -5.99
N PRO A 277 -12.84 10.66 -6.90
CA PRO A 277 -13.82 11.73 -6.74
C PRO A 277 -15.26 11.23 -6.82
N TRP A 278 -15.52 10.22 -7.64
CA TRP A 278 -16.82 9.59 -7.78
C TRP A 278 -17.23 8.86 -6.50
N TRP A 279 -16.35 8.01 -5.96
CA TRP A 279 -16.57 7.34 -4.68
C TRP A 279 -16.71 8.33 -3.52
N GLY A 280 -15.95 9.43 -3.51
CA GLY A 280 -16.06 10.47 -2.49
C GLY A 280 -17.43 11.12 -2.46
N ARG A 281 -17.96 11.53 -3.63
CA ARG A 281 -19.31 12.09 -3.74
C ARG A 281 -20.39 11.10 -3.28
N HIS A 282 -20.28 9.83 -3.65
CA HIS A 282 -21.21 8.78 -3.21
C HIS A 282 -21.15 8.57 -1.69
N ALA A 283 -19.95 8.52 -1.11
CA ALA A 283 -19.78 8.40 0.33
C ALA A 283 -20.40 9.57 1.11
N ASP A 284 -20.33 10.79 0.55
CA ASP A 284 -20.97 11.95 1.16
C ASP A 284 -22.51 11.92 1.09
N LEU A 285 -23.07 11.29 0.05
CA LEU A 285 -24.52 11.17 -0.13
C LEU A 285 -25.11 10.01 0.68
N VAL A 286 -24.52 8.82 0.59
CA VAL A 286 -25.13 7.57 1.10
C VAL A 286 -24.42 6.96 2.29
N GLY A 287 -23.31 7.54 2.71
CA GLY A 287 -22.46 7.06 3.81
C GLY A 287 -21.35 6.11 3.35
N ASN A 288 -20.33 6.03 4.22
CA ASN A 288 -19.13 5.23 3.94
C ASN A 288 -19.42 3.71 3.89
N VAL A 289 -20.32 3.22 4.74
CA VAL A 289 -20.60 1.76 4.87
C VAL A 289 -21.25 1.19 3.62
N ARG A 290 -22.16 1.92 2.96
CA ARG A 290 -22.79 1.45 1.72
C ARG A 290 -21.78 1.35 0.59
N VAL A 291 -20.89 2.34 0.46
CA VAL A 291 -19.79 2.30 -0.52
C VAL A 291 -18.83 1.15 -0.22
N LEU A 292 -18.47 0.93 1.06
CA LEU A 292 -17.63 -0.21 1.48
C LEU A 292 -18.24 -1.56 1.12
N ARG A 293 -19.56 -1.71 1.25
CA ARG A 293 -20.27 -2.92 0.86
C ARG A 293 -20.20 -3.16 -0.64
N LEU A 294 -20.53 -2.14 -1.44
CA LEU A 294 -20.50 -2.26 -2.90
C LEU A 294 -19.08 -2.52 -3.41
N SER A 295 -18.12 -1.69 -3.01
CA SER A 295 -16.72 -1.83 -3.44
C SER A 295 -16.08 -3.14 -2.94
N GLY A 296 -16.39 -3.57 -1.71
CA GLY A 296 -15.95 -4.85 -1.16
C GLY A 296 -16.48 -6.05 -1.94
N PHE A 297 -17.75 -6.01 -2.37
CA PHE A 297 -18.34 -7.04 -3.23
C PHE A 297 -17.63 -7.10 -4.60
N LEU A 298 -17.41 -5.96 -5.24
CA LEU A 298 -16.68 -5.89 -6.51
C LEU A 298 -15.26 -6.41 -6.39
N VAL A 299 -14.55 -6.06 -5.30
CA VAL A 299 -13.20 -6.59 -5.00
C VAL A 299 -13.25 -8.11 -4.83
N ALA A 300 -14.30 -8.66 -4.22
CA ALA A 300 -14.43 -10.10 -4.05
C ALA A 300 -14.61 -10.84 -5.38
N LEU A 301 -15.27 -10.24 -6.35
CA LEU A 301 -15.49 -10.84 -7.68
C LEU A 301 -14.27 -10.74 -8.61
N THR A 302 -13.39 -9.76 -8.41
CA THR A 302 -12.28 -9.47 -9.33
C THR A 302 -11.45 -10.70 -9.74
N PRO A 303 -11.03 -11.62 -8.83
CA PRO A 303 -10.21 -12.78 -9.22
C PRO A 303 -10.96 -13.77 -10.12
N LEU A 304 -12.30 -13.82 -10.07
CA LEU A 304 -13.08 -14.72 -10.95
C LEU A 304 -12.96 -14.31 -12.42
N PHE A 305 -12.86 -13.01 -12.69
CA PHE A 305 -12.70 -12.53 -14.06
C PHE A 305 -11.36 -12.97 -14.68
N TRP A 306 -10.33 -13.21 -13.89
CA TRP A 306 -9.05 -13.75 -14.38
C TRP A 306 -9.14 -15.21 -14.86
N LEU A 307 -10.21 -15.93 -14.50
CA LEU A 307 -10.46 -17.30 -14.94
C LEU A 307 -11.04 -17.39 -16.35
N LEU A 308 -11.65 -16.29 -16.84
CA LEU A 308 -12.43 -16.31 -18.07
C LEU A 308 -11.59 -16.11 -19.33
N SER A 309 -10.55 -15.29 -19.29
CA SER A 309 -9.72 -15.01 -20.45
C SER A 309 -8.32 -14.52 -20.07
N GLN A 310 -7.34 -14.85 -20.91
CA GLN A 310 -5.95 -14.43 -20.80
C GLN A 310 -5.59 -13.33 -21.83
N ASN A 311 -6.58 -12.85 -22.58
CA ASN A 311 -6.39 -11.79 -23.55
C ASN A 311 -5.98 -10.47 -22.87
N VAL A 312 -4.94 -9.80 -23.38
CA VAL A 312 -4.36 -8.58 -22.77
C VAL A 312 -5.41 -7.47 -22.66
N PHE A 313 -6.22 -7.24 -23.69
CA PHE A 313 -7.26 -6.18 -23.66
C PHE A 313 -8.32 -6.49 -22.61
N TYR A 314 -8.72 -7.76 -22.50
CA TYR A 314 -9.65 -8.20 -21.46
C TYR A 314 -9.06 -7.99 -20.06
N LEU A 315 -7.79 -8.36 -19.84
CA LEU A 315 -7.12 -8.20 -18.55
C LEU A 315 -6.94 -6.71 -18.17
N ILE A 316 -6.76 -5.82 -19.15
CA ILE A 316 -6.78 -4.37 -18.90
C ILE A 316 -8.13 -3.93 -18.33
N LEU A 317 -9.26 -4.38 -18.90
CA LEU A 317 -10.59 -4.07 -18.39
C LEU A 317 -10.83 -4.62 -16.98
N VAL A 318 -10.39 -5.86 -16.73
CA VAL A 318 -10.45 -6.48 -15.39
C VAL A 318 -9.64 -5.68 -14.37
N GLN A 319 -8.45 -5.22 -14.74
CA GLN A 319 -7.62 -4.40 -13.87
C GLN A 319 -8.18 -2.99 -13.65
N MET A 320 -8.84 -2.41 -14.66
CA MET A 320 -9.59 -1.15 -14.46
C MET A 320 -10.71 -1.34 -13.42
N LEU A 321 -11.46 -2.44 -13.50
CA LEU A 321 -12.48 -2.78 -12.50
C LEU A 321 -11.86 -2.99 -11.11
N ALA A 322 -10.71 -3.67 -11.03
CA ALA A 322 -9.97 -3.86 -9.78
C ALA A 322 -9.55 -2.52 -9.14
N GLY A 323 -9.01 -1.61 -9.95
CA GLY A 323 -8.61 -0.28 -9.51
C GLY A 323 -9.78 0.58 -9.06
N PHE A 324 -10.86 0.58 -9.84
CA PHE A 324 -12.12 1.23 -9.49
C PHE A 324 -12.65 0.75 -8.14
N SER A 325 -12.75 -0.56 -7.96
CA SER A 325 -13.32 -1.16 -6.75
C SER A 325 -12.43 -0.95 -5.52
N SER A 326 -11.12 -1.15 -5.64
CA SER A 326 -10.18 -1.02 -4.52
C SER A 326 -10.02 0.43 -4.06
N SER A 327 -10.16 1.42 -4.94
CA SER A 327 -10.12 2.83 -4.57
C SER A 327 -11.31 3.21 -3.67
N GLY A 328 -12.52 2.70 -3.94
CA GLY A 328 -13.69 2.90 -3.08
C GLY A 328 -13.52 2.26 -1.70
N LEU A 329 -13.02 1.01 -1.67
CA LEU A 329 -12.76 0.32 -0.41
C LEU A 329 -11.73 1.06 0.45
N THR A 330 -10.64 1.55 -0.15
CA THR A 330 -9.56 2.26 0.55
C THR A 330 -10.01 3.63 1.05
N LEU A 331 -10.70 4.41 0.20
CA LEU A 331 -11.19 5.75 0.55
C LEU A 331 -12.19 5.68 1.71
N CYS A 332 -13.25 4.87 1.55
CA CYS A 332 -14.30 4.77 2.55
C CYS A 332 -13.85 4.04 3.80
N GLY A 333 -12.90 3.11 3.72
CA GLY A 333 -12.25 2.50 4.86
C GLY A 333 -11.49 3.53 5.71
N SER A 334 -10.71 4.40 5.08
CA SER A 334 -10.03 5.50 5.76
C SER A 334 -11.00 6.49 6.39
N ASN A 335 -12.05 6.89 5.66
CA ASN A 335 -13.09 7.79 6.18
C ASN A 335 -13.81 7.19 7.38
N PHE A 336 -14.18 5.90 7.32
CA PHE A 336 -14.84 5.20 8.43
C PHE A 336 -13.98 5.20 9.70
N ILE A 337 -12.67 5.01 9.59
CA ILE A 337 -11.76 5.09 10.75
C ILE A 337 -11.83 6.49 11.38
N TYR A 338 -11.83 7.55 10.57
CA TYR A 338 -11.91 8.91 11.07
C TYR A 338 -13.25 9.25 11.73
N ASP A 339 -14.34 8.63 11.28
CA ASP A 339 -15.69 8.84 11.82
C ASP A 339 -15.95 8.01 13.07
N ALA A 340 -15.45 6.75 13.10
CA ALA A 340 -15.73 5.80 14.17
C ALA A 340 -14.83 5.99 15.41
N VAL A 341 -13.72 6.74 15.30
CA VAL A 341 -12.71 6.85 16.36
C VAL A 341 -12.50 8.31 16.77
N THR A 342 -12.56 8.57 18.08
CA THR A 342 -12.31 9.91 18.64
C THR A 342 -10.87 10.38 18.35
N PRO A 343 -10.62 11.69 18.17
CA PRO A 343 -9.29 12.21 17.84
C PRO A 343 -8.17 11.76 18.78
N GLN A 344 -8.47 11.61 20.07
CA GLN A 344 -7.52 11.23 21.12
C GLN A 344 -7.03 9.76 20.95
N LYS A 345 -7.92 8.86 20.57
CA LYS A 345 -7.62 7.42 20.41
C LYS A 345 -7.18 7.07 18.96
N ARG A 346 -7.35 7.99 18.02
CA ARG A 346 -7.22 7.73 16.56
C ARG A 346 -5.84 7.17 16.18
N VAL A 347 -4.76 7.75 16.69
CA VAL A 347 -3.40 7.32 16.34
C VAL A 347 -3.16 5.85 16.72
N ARG A 348 -3.55 5.47 17.94
CA ARG A 348 -3.42 4.08 18.42
C ARG A 348 -4.31 3.11 17.63
N CYS A 349 -5.58 3.49 17.41
CA CYS A 349 -6.51 2.66 16.64
C CYS A 349 -6.03 2.41 15.20
N ILE A 350 -5.44 3.43 14.54
CA ILE A 350 -4.83 3.27 13.21
C ILE A 350 -3.62 2.33 13.30
N SER A 351 -2.77 2.44 14.33
CA SER A 351 -1.64 1.54 14.50
C SER A 351 -2.07 0.10 14.70
N TYR A 352 -3.10 -0.15 15.52
CA TYR A 352 -3.66 -1.49 15.73
C TYR A 352 -4.32 -2.05 14.46
N PHE A 353 -5.05 -1.20 13.74
CA PHE A 353 -5.59 -1.54 12.42
C PHE A 353 -4.47 -1.97 11.45
N ASN A 354 -3.38 -1.23 11.39
CA ASN A 354 -2.25 -1.56 10.51
C ASN A 354 -1.57 -2.87 10.90
N VAL A 355 -1.40 -3.15 12.20
CA VAL A 355 -0.83 -4.43 12.68
C VAL A 355 -1.73 -5.60 12.31
N ILE A 356 -3.04 -5.49 12.55
CA ILE A 356 -4.00 -6.56 12.23
C ILE A 356 -4.02 -6.81 10.72
N ASN A 357 -4.08 -5.74 9.90
CA ASN A 357 -4.07 -5.88 8.44
C ASN A 357 -2.72 -6.40 7.92
N GLY A 358 -1.58 -5.96 8.47
CA GLY A 358 -0.26 -6.48 8.13
C GLY A 358 -0.13 -7.98 8.45
N THR A 359 -0.69 -8.41 9.57
CA THR A 359 -0.75 -9.83 9.96
C THR A 359 -1.65 -10.64 9.01
N ALA A 360 -2.84 -10.13 8.70
CA ALA A 360 -3.75 -10.75 7.75
C ALA A 360 -3.12 -10.89 6.35
N LEU A 361 -2.45 -9.84 5.89
CA LEU A 361 -1.69 -9.83 4.63
C LEU A 361 -0.60 -10.90 4.63
N PHE A 362 0.19 -10.98 5.71
CA PHE A 362 1.27 -11.96 5.83
C PHE A 362 0.75 -13.39 5.74
N PHE A 363 -0.25 -13.74 6.53
CA PHE A 363 -0.82 -15.09 6.49
C PHE A 363 -1.49 -15.38 5.15
N GLY A 364 -2.19 -14.42 4.54
CA GLY A 364 -2.79 -14.57 3.21
C GLY A 364 -1.75 -14.90 2.15
N ALA A 365 -0.72 -14.07 2.01
CA ALA A 365 0.30 -14.26 0.96
C ALA A 365 1.21 -15.47 1.21
N SER A 366 1.53 -15.78 2.47
CA SER A 366 2.30 -16.98 2.82
C SER A 366 1.51 -18.26 2.53
N LEU A 367 0.24 -18.31 2.91
CA LEU A 367 -0.65 -19.43 2.60
C LEU A 367 -0.87 -19.54 1.08
N GLY A 368 -1.03 -18.42 0.39
CA GLY A 368 -1.15 -18.38 -1.07
C GLY A 368 0.06 -18.99 -1.77
N GLY A 369 1.28 -18.61 -1.34
CA GLY A 369 2.52 -19.18 -1.87
C GLY A 369 2.66 -20.68 -1.63
N PHE A 370 2.24 -21.14 -0.46
CA PHE A 370 2.23 -22.56 -0.12
C PHE A 370 1.21 -23.35 -0.96
N LEU A 371 0.01 -22.81 -1.14
CA LEU A 371 -1.05 -23.46 -1.90
C LEU A 371 -0.79 -23.42 -3.40
N ALA A 372 -0.24 -22.33 -3.94
CA ALA A 372 0.03 -22.17 -5.37
C ALA A 372 0.91 -23.28 -5.97
N SER A 373 1.77 -23.92 -5.15
CA SER A 373 2.61 -25.05 -5.57
C SER A 373 1.96 -26.43 -5.41
N ARG A 374 0.76 -26.50 -4.81
CA ARG A 374 0.10 -27.78 -4.46
C ARG A 374 -1.30 -27.95 -5.03
N LEU A 375 -1.94 -26.85 -5.43
CA LEU A 375 -3.28 -26.91 -5.99
C LEU A 375 -3.28 -27.56 -7.38
N PRO A 376 -4.35 -28.30 -7.72
CA PRO A 376 -4.51 -28.85 -9.05
C PRO A 376 -4.64 -27.73 -10.09
N PRO A 377 -4.15 -27.89 -11.31
CA PRO A 377 -4.24 -26.88 -12.35
C PRO A 377 -5.69 -26.70 -12.83
N LEU A 378 -6.11 -25.46 -12.99
CA LEU A 378 -7.32 -25.05 -13.70
C LEU A 378 -6.90 -24.44 -15.04
N HIS A 379 -7.48 -24.91 -16.16
CA HIS A 379 -7.05 -24.52 -17.52
C HIS A 379 -5.52 -24.62 -17.76
N GLY A 380 -4.87 -25.61 -17.12
CA GLY A 380 -3.42 -25.81 -17.23
C GLY A 380 -2.55 -25.00 -16.26
N TYR A 381 -3.12 -24.11 -15.43
CA TYR A 381 -2.38 -23.24 -14.52
C TYR A 381 -2.82 -23.41 -13.06
N PRO A 382 -1.93 -23.84 -12.14
CA PRO A 382 -2.24 -23.95 -10.71
C PRO A 382 -2.63 -22.60 -10.06
N ILE A 383 -2.11 -21.49 -10.56
CA ILE A 383 -2.38 -20.15 -10.05
C ILE A 383 -3.86 -19.75 -10.28
N LEU A 384 -4.51 -20.23 -11.35
CA LEU A 384 -5.94 -19.94 -11.57
C LEU A 384 -6.81 -20.57 -10.50
N THR A 385 -6.49 -21.77 -10.01
CA THR A 385 -7.18 -22.40 -8.87
C THR A 385 -7.02 -21.57 -7.60
N LEU A 386 -5.84 -20.99 -7.39
CA LEU A 386 -5.60 -20.06 -6.27
C LEU A 386 -6.46 -18.78 -6.39
N PHE A 387 -6.66 -18.27 -7.61
CA PHE A 387 -7.54 -17.12 -7.84
C PHE A 387 -8.99 -17.44 -7.52
N ALA A 388 -9.48 -18.63 -7.93
CA ALA A 388 -10.82 -19.11 -7.59
C ALA A 388 -10.99 -19.25 -6.07
N LEU A 389 -10.00 -19.85 -5.37
CA LEU A 389 -10.00 -19.99 -3.92
C LEU A 389 -10.00 -18.62 -3.21
N SER A 390 -9.17 -17.69 -3.68
CA SER A 390 -9.16 -16.31 -3.16
C SER A 390 -10.51 -15.63 -3.31
N ALA A 391 -11.17 -15.77 -4.47
CA ALA A 391 -12.51 -15.21 -4.69
C ALA A 391 -13.54 -15.80 -3.72
N LEU A 392 -13.53 -17.12 -3.56
CA LEU A 392 -14.41 -17.81 -2.62
C LEU A 392 -14.17 -17.32 -1.18
N CYS A 393 -12.92 -17.25 -0.74
CA CYS A 393 -12.58 -16.72 0.60
C CYS A 393 -13.05 -15.26 0.76
N ARG A 394 -12.87 -14.39 -0.25
CA ARG A 394 -13.35 -13.00 -0.21
C ARG A 394 -14.86 -12.93 -0.07
N LEU A 395 -15.61 -13.74 -0.83
CA LEU A 395 -17.07 -13.82 -0.74
C LEU A 395 -17.52 -14.32 0.64
N VAL A 396 -16.86 -15.35 1.20
CA VAL A 396 -17.15 -15.83 2.54
C VAL A 396 -16.97 -14.72 3.59
N PHE A 397 -15.81 -14.05 3.60
CA PHE A 397 -15.58 -12.93 4.54
C PHE A 397 -16.53 -11.75 4.28
N TYR A 398 -16.83 -11.46 3.03
CA TYR A 398 -17.80 -10.44 2.67
C TYR A 398 -19.16 -10.77 3.30
N PHE A 399 -19.79 -11.91 2.97
CA PHE A 399 -21.13 -12.23 3.42
C PHE A 399 -21.24 -12.48 4.94
N THR A 400 -20.17 -12.93 5.59
CA THR A 400 -20.19 -13.18 7.06
C THR A 400 -19.97 -11.91 7.88
N LEU A 401 -19.27 -10.90 7.35
CA LEU A 401 -18.81 -9.76 8.15
C LEU A 401 -19.41 -8.41 7.74
N PHE A 402 -19.89 -8.24 6.49
CA PHE A 402 -20.35 -6.92 6.00
C PHE A 402 -21.59 -6.39 6.74
N HIS A 403 -22.39 -7.26 7.36
CA HIS A 403 -23.57 -6.86 8.16
C HIS A 403 -23.24 -6.44 9.60
N ARG A 404 -22.01 -6.74 10.07
CA ARG A 404 -21.68 -6.63 11.48
C ARG A 404 -21.33 -5.23 11.94
N PHE A 405 -21.02 -4.31 11.04
CA PHE A 405 -20.74 -2.91 11.35
C PHE A 405 -21.72 -1.98 10.65
N GLN A 406 -21.97 -0.84 11.28
CA GLN A 406 -23.02 0.11 10.89
C GLN A 406 -22.42 1.49 10.62
N GLU A 407 -23.17 2.30 9.85
CA GLU A 407 -22.81 3.68 9.53
C GLU A 407 -22.75 4.53 10.81
N VAL A 408 -21.74 5.37 10.89
CA VAL A 408 -21.53 6.30 12.03
C VAL A 408 -22.10 7.68 11.70
N ARG A 409 -22.11 8.06 10.40
CA ARG A 409 -22.68 9.33 9.95
C ARG A 409 -24.18 9.22 9.75
N HIS A 410 -24.93 10.30 10.03
CA HIS A 410 -26.30 10.44 9.56
C HIS A 410 -26.28 10.60 8.04
N SER A 411 -26.66 9.57 7.30
CA SER A 411 -26.76 9.57 5.83
C SER A 411 -28.22 9.39 5.41
N LYS A 412 -28.56 9.87 4.21
CA LYS A 412 -29.89 9.62 3.61
C LYS A 412 -30.06 8.13 3.33
N GLU A 413 -31.23 7.59 3.63
CA GLU A 413 -31.57 6.22 3.24
C GLU A 413 -31.88 6.19 1.74
N VAL A 414 -30.92 5.70 0.95
CA VAL A 414 -31.03 5.50 -0.49
C VAL A 414 -30.85 4.02 -0.78
N SER A 415 -31.64 3.44 -1.68
CA SER A 415 -31.54 2.02 -2.03
C SER A 415 -30.27 1.73 -2.83
N ILE A 416 -29.79 0.46 -2.84
CA ILE A 416 -28.60 0.06 -3.62
C ILE A 416 -28.83 0.30 -5.12
N GLN A 417 -30.06 0.18 -5.62
CA GLN A 417 -30.42 0.46 -7.02
C GLN A 417 -30.29 1.97 -7.35
N GLU A 418 -30.73 2.85 -6.46
CA GLU A 418 -30.55 4.29 -6.62
C GLU A 418 -29.08 4.71 -6.58
N LEU A 419 -28.22 3.94 -5.89
CA LEU A 419 -26.79 4.16 -5.82
C LEU A 419 -26.10 3.98 -7.19
N PHE A 420 -26.57 3.04 -7.99
CA PHE A 420 -26.09 2.83 -9.36
C PHE A 420 -26.63 3.88 -10.34
N PHE A 421 -27.88 4.34 -10.17
CA PHE A 421 -28.57 5.20 -11.12
C PHE A 421 -28.54 6.70 -10.79
N SER A 422 -28.12 7.11 -9.58
CA SER A 422 -28.09 8.53 -9.19
C SER A 422 -26.87 9.30 -9.72
N VAL A 423 -26.18 8.78 -10.74
CA VAL A 423 -24.91 9.31 -11.29
C VAL A 423 -24.98 9.53 -12.82
N VAL A 424 -26.14 9.57 -13.39
CA VAL A 424 -26.33 10.05 -14.78
C VAL A 424 -26.84 11.49 -14.76
#